data_e43f4c3cc432443a071982e65bab3bdb
#
_entry.id   e43f4c3cc432443a071982e65bab3bdb
#
_cell.length_a   1.000
_cell.length_b   1.000
_cell.length_c   1.000
_cell.angle_alpha   90.00
_cell.angle_beta   90.00
_cell.angle_gamma   90.00
#
_symmetry.space_group_name_H-M   'P 1'
#
loop_
_entity.id
_entity.type
_entity.pdbx_description
1 polymer ?
#
loop_
_entity_poly.entity_id
_entity_poly.type
_entity_poly.pdbx_seq_one_letter_code
_entity_poly.pdbx_strand_id
1 'polypeptide(L)'
;MKKLAILLCTAFVAVSAFAQSTANLPLSVVVEDLPQPFPTNAKVQLVNKINQMLTANGIASFDAFSGFFITANANPVEQNVIAGAPVQISQTLEVTFYIADYYRQTVFATYSVTAKGVGETEAKSYLNAFKRVNISNPEAKK
;
A
#
# COMPACT_ATOMS: atom_id res chain seq x y z
N MET A 1 17.02 42.58 -37.83
CA MET A 1 15.91 41.71 -37.42
C MET A 1 16.28 40.25 -37.19
N LYS A 2 17.25 39.69 -37.92
CA LYS A 2 17.67 38.27 -37.71
C LYS A 2 18.35 38.01 -36.37
N LYS A 3 18.98 38.99 -35.74
CA LYS A 3 19.65 38.85 -34.43
C LYS A 3 18.69 38.87 -33.23
N LEU A 4 17.52 39.46 -33.39
CA LEU A 4 16.50 39.51 -32.33
C LEU A 4 15.75 38.18 -32.18
N ALA A 5 15.58 37.43 -33.26
CA ALA A 5 14.91 36.13 -33.25
C ALA A 5 15.75 35.03 -32.56
N ILE A 6 17.08 35.13 -32.62
CA ILE A 6 17.98 34.15 -31.98
C ILE A 6 18.03 34.37 -30.47
N LEU A 7 17.89 35.64 -30.01
CA LEU A 7 17.86 35.94 -28.58
C LEU A 7 16.57 35.47 -27.91
N LEU A 8 15.43 35.42 -28.62
CA LEU A 8 14.16 34.96 -28.14
C LEU A 8 14.09 33.43 -27.99
N CYS A 9 14.77 32.69 -28.86
CA CYS A 9 14.86 31.23 -28.80
C CYS A 9 15.71 30.69 -27.63
N THR A 10 16.75 31.44 -27.22
CA THR A 10 17.61 31.03 -26.11
C THR A 10 16.97 31.26 -24.73
N ALA A 11 16.00 32.17 -24.62
CA ALA A 11 15.27 32.42 -23.37
C ALA A 11 14.21 31.34 -23.05
N PHE A 12 13.75 30.57 -24.06
CA PHE A 12 12.68 29.56 -23.86
C PHE A 12 13.21 28.21 -23.43
N VAL A 13 14.52 27.93 -23.55
CA VAL A 13 15.11 26.63 -23.16
C VAL A 13 15.50 26.58 -21.68
N ALA A 14 15.56 27.73 -20.99
CA ALA A 14 15.99 27.79 -19.58
C ALA A 14 14.87 27.49 -18.55
N VAL A 15 13.60 27.34 -18.96
CA VAL A 15 12.46 27.16 -18.05
C VAL A 15 12.13 25.69 -17.80
N SER A 16 12.71 24.77 -18.57
CA SER A 16 12.41 23.33 -18.45
C SER A 16 13.29 22.55 -17.45
N ALA A 17 14.17 23.21 -16.71
CA ALA A 17 15.10 22.53 -15.79
C ALA A 17 14.65 22.49 -14.32
N PHE A 18 13.44 22.97 -13.99
CA PHE A 18 12.88 22.91 -12.63
C PHE A 18 11.82 21.82 -12.44
N ALA A 19 11.78 20.86 -13.35
CA ALA A 19 10.90 19.71 -13.18
C ALA A 19 11.66 18.56 -12.50
N GLN A 20 11.18 18.21 -11.30
CA GLN A 20 11.36 16.90 -10.68
C GLN A 20 12.65 16.67 -9.87
N SER A 21 12.79 17.34 -8.76
CA SER A 21 13.23 16.57 -7.60
C SER A 21 11.99 15.89 -7.02
N THR A 22 11.70 14.69 -7.44
CA THR A 22 10.89 13.77 -6.65
C THR A 22 11.67 13.57 -5.35
N ALA A 23 11.30 14.29 -4.31
CA ALA A 23 11.83 14.03 -2.99
C ALA A 23 11.48 12.58 -2.68
N ASN A 24 12.47 11.69 -2.75
CA ASN A 24 12.32 10.32 -2.26
C ASN A 24 12.10 10.43 -0.75
N LEU A 25 10.84 10.52 -0.34
CA LEU A 25 10.47 10.43 1.06
C LEU A 25 10.89 9.05 1.54
N PRO A 26 11.83 8.94 2.49
CA PRO A 26 12.19 7.65 3.05
C PRO A 26 10.99 7.13 3.83
N LEU A 27 10.33 6.10 3.32
CA LEU A 27 9.15 5.51 3.93
C LEU A 27 9.50 4.13 4.47
N SER A 28 9.32 3.93 5.78
CA SER A 28 9.53 2.66 6.45
C SER A 28 8.23 1.85 6.47
N VAL A 29 8.34 0.54 6.33
CA VAL A 29 7.20 -0.37 6.46
C VAL A 29 7.18 -0.94 7.86
N VAL A 30 6.13 -0.66 8.62
CA VAL A 30 5.96 -1.11 10.01
C VAL A 30 4.59 -1.77 10.14
N VAL A 31 4.56 -3.07 10.32
CA VAL A 31 3.31 -3.83 10.54
C VAL A 31 3.43 -4.58 11.86
N GLU A 32 2.49 -4.37 12.76
CA GLU A 32 2.40 -5.11 14.01
C GLU A 32 1.82 -6.52 13.79
N ASP A 33 2.02 -7.39 14.78
CA ASP A 33 1.41 -8.71 14.75
C ASP A 33 -0.10 -8.60 14.86
N LEU A 34 -0.81 -9.24 13.94
CA LEU A 34 -2.26 -9.25 13.97
C LEU A 34 -2.77 -10.14 15.09
N PRO A 35 -3.78 -9.66 15.85
CA PRO A 35 -4.39 -10.47 16.90
C PRO A 35 -5.12 -11.69 16.33
N GLN A 36 -5.44 -12.65 17.17
CA GLN A 36 -6.33 -13.76 16.79
C GLN A 36 -7.67 -13.19 16.25
N PRO A 37 -8.28 -13.76 15.20
CA PRO A 37 -8.05 -15.12 14.66
C PRO A 37 -7.06 -15.22 13.49
N PHE A 38 -6.26 -14.18 13.21
CA PHE A 38 -5.37 -14.19 12.06
C PHE A 38 -4.22 -15.21 12.22
N PRO A 39 -3.84 -15.90 11.12
CA PRO A 39 -2.70 -16.80 11.16
C PRO A 39 -1.38 -16.03 11.31
N THR A 40 -0.37 -16.67 11.90
CA THR A 40 0.95 -16.06 12.20
C THR A 40 1.63 -15.43 10.97
N ASN A 41 1.40 -15.98 9.79
CA ASN A 41 1.98 -15.46 8.54
C ASN A 41 1.15 -14.36 7.87
N ALA A 42 0.03 -13.93 8.46
CA ALA A 42 -0.79 -12.82 7.95
C ALA A 42 0.00 -11.51 7.89
N LYS A 43 0.81 -11.22 8.90
CA LYS A 43 1.72 -10.06 8.93
C LYS A 43 2.64 -10.02 7.71
N VAL A 44 3.26 -11.16 7.36
CA VAL A 44 4.15 -11.27 6.19
C VAL A 44 3.38 -10.95 4.89
N GLN A 45 2.13 -11.40 4.77
CA GLN A 45 1.30 -11.09 3.61
C GLN A 45 1.00 -9.58 3.51
N LEU A 46 0.71 -8.92 4.63
CA LEU A 46 0.50 -7.47 4.65
C LEU A 46 1.77 -6.71 4.29
N VAL A 47 2.92 -7.06 4.86
CA VAL A 47 4.21 -6.44 4.51
C VAL A 47 4.50 -6.59 3.03
N ASN A 48 4.29 -7.77 2.45
CA ASN A 48 4.47 -8.01 1.02
C ASN A 48 3.52 -7.16 0.17
N LYS A 49 2.27 -6.99 0.60
CA LYS A 49 1.30 -6.13 -0.11
C LYS A 49 1.71 -4.66 -0.07
N ILE A 50 2.18 -4.17 1.08
CA ILE A 50 2.68 -2.81 1.22
C ILE A 50 3.89 -2.60 0.29
N ASN A 51 4.86 -3.51 0.32
CA ASN A 51 6.04 -3.41 -0.55
C ASN A 51 5.67 -3.43 -2.04
N GLN A 52 4.71 -4.26 -2.46
CA GLN A 52 4.19 -4.26 -3.82
C GLN A 52 3.53 -2.91 -4.17
N MET A 53 2.76 -2.32 -3.25
CA MET A 53 2.13 -1.02 -3.44
C MET A 53 3.17 0.10 -3.58
N LEU A 54 4.19 0.12 -2.73
CA LEU A 54 5.29 1.09 -2.80
C LEU A 54 6.04 0.97 -4.13
N THR A 55 6.43 -0.25 -4.50
CA THR A 55 7.16 -0.51 -5.75
C THR A 55 6.34 -0.11 -6.98
N ALA A 56 5.03 -0.40 -6.99
CA ALA A 56 4.13 -0.02 -8.09
C ALA A 56 4.00 1.52 -8.24
N ASN A 57 4.25 2.27 -7.17
CA ASN A 57 4.25 3.73 -7.17
C ASN A 57 5.66 4.35 -7.27
N GLY A 58 6.69 3.55 -7.51
CA GLY A 58 8.07 4.04 -7.64
C GLY A 58 8.70 4.52 -6.33
N ILE A 59 8.15 4.08 -5.19
CA ILE A 59 8.64 4.44 -3.85
C ILE A 59 9.52 3.29 -3.35
N ALA A 60 10.76 3.58 -2.96
CA ALA A 60 11.61 2.62 -2.28
C ALA A 60 11.26 2.55 -0.79
N SER A 61 11.09 1.35 -0.26
CA SER A 61 11.01 1.15 1.19
C SER A 61 12.40 1.24 1.80
N PHE A 62 12.49 1.84 2.98
CA PHE A 62 13.72 1.93 3.75
C PHE A 62 13.66 1.00 4.96
N ASP A 63 14.71 0.24 5.18
CA ASP A 63 14.82 -0.64 6.35
C ASP A 63 15.09 0.16 7.64
N ALA A 64 15.73 1.33 7.50
CA ALA A 64 15.95 2.23 8.63
C ALA A 64 14.70 3.08 8.90
N PHE A 65 14.29 3.16 10.16
CA PHE A 65 13.15 3.98 10.57
C PHE A 65 13.45 5.46 10.34
N SER A 66 12.70 6.10 9.47
CA SER A 66 12.90 7.51 9.05
C SER A 66 11.94 8.49 9.72
N GLY A 67 11.03 7.99 10.55
CA GLY A 67 9.93 8.78 11.12
C GLY A 67 8.65 8.76 10.28
N PHE A 68 8.76 8.66 8.97
CA PHE A 68 7.61 8.40 8.10
C PHE A 68 7.46 6.90 7.88
N PHE A 69 6.25 6.40 8.07
CA PHE A 69 5.99 4.97 7.90
C PHE A 69 4.62 4.69 7.30
N ILE A 70 4.53 3.54 6.66
CA ILE A 70 3.29 2.95 6.23
C ILE A 70 3.02 1.71 7.08
N THR A 71 1.79 1.60 7.53
CA THR A 71 1.30 0.43 8.29
C THR A 71 -0.03 -0.03 7.73
N ALA A 72 -0.45 -1.21 8.12
CA ALA A 72 -1.76 -1.73 7.78
C ALA A 72 -2.38 -2.47 8.97
N ASN A 73 -3.70 -2.37 9.05
CA ASN A 73 -4.51 -3.15 9.96
C ASN A 73 -5.52 -3.97 9.15
N ALA A 74 -5.96 -5.10 9.69
CA ALA A 74 -6.95 -5.94 9.07
C ALA A 74 -8.04 -6.31 10.09
N ASN A 75 -9.30 -6.19 9.66
CA ASN A 75 -10.45 -6.56 10.46
C ASN A 75 -11.28 -7.60 9.70
N PRO A 76 -11.67 -8.73 10.35
CA PRO A 76 -12.65 -9.64 9.78
C PRO A 76 -14.02 -8.99 9.77
N VAL A 77 -14.68 -8.97 8.62
CA VAL A 77 -16.00 -8.36 8.45
C VAL A 77 -17.09 -9.43 8.43
N GLU A 78 -16.85 -10.52 7.68
CA GLU A 78 -17.84 -11.55 7.45
C GLU A 78 -17.16 -12.92 7.29
N GLN A 79 -17.76 -13.94 7.87
CA GLN A 79 -17.36 -15.33 7.69
C GLN A 79 -18.58 -16.17 7.29
N ASN A 80 -18.43 -16.94 6.24
CA ASN A 80 -19.45 -17.86 5.75
C ASN A 80 -18.86 -19.25 5.52
N VAL A 81 -19.60 -20.27 5.90
CA VAL A 81 -19.28 -21.67 5.60
C VAL A 81 -20.00 -22.07 4.33
N ILE A 82 -19.25 -22.51 3.34
CA ILE A 82 -19.76 -23.00 2.07
C ILE A 82 -19.84 -24.52 2.15
N ALA A 83 -21.07 -25.05 2.12
CA ALA A 83 -21.30 -26.48 2.11
C ALA A 83 -20.77 -27.10 0.81
N GLY A 84 -20.05 -28.21 0.94
CA GLY A 84 -19.47 -28.96 -0.19
C GLY A 84 -18.59 -30.09 0.30
N ALA A 85 -17.97 -30.80 -0.62
CA ALA A 85 -16.98 -31.83 -0.32
C ALA A 85 -15.69 -31.52 -1.11
N PRO A 86 -14.68 -30.88 -0.49
CA PRO A 86 -14.56 -30.47 0.91
C PRO A 86 -15.38 -29.20 1.26
N VAL A 87 -15.72 -29.04 2.53
CA VAL A 87 -16.32 -27.83 3.08
C VAL A 87 -15.31 -26.68 2.92
N GLN A 88 -15.78 -25.51 2.54
CA GLN A 88 -14.94 -24.32 2.40
C GLN A 88 -15.40 -23.18 3.30
N ILE A 89 -14.48 -22.37 3.76
CA ILE A 89 -14.73 -21.19 4.58
C ILE A 89 -14.42 -19.95 3.73
N SER A 90 -15.37 -19.03 3.63
CA SER A 90 -15.22 -17.74 3.00
C SER A 90 -15.04 -16.66 4.07
N GLN A 91 -13.97 -15.90 3.97
CA GLN A 91 -13.69 -14.75 4.84
C GLN A 91 -13.68 -13.47 4.04
N THR A 92 -14.37 -12.46 4.53
CA THR A 92 -14.28 -11.08 4.03
C THR A 92 -13.51 -10.25 5.03
N LEU A 93 -12.45 -9.60 4.58
CA LEU A 93 -11.58 -8.73 5.38
C LEU A 93 -11.68 -7.30 4.90
N GLU A 94 -11.66 -6.37 5.83
CA GLU A 94 -11.32 -4.98 5.55
C GLU A 94 -9.87 -4.76 5.95
N VAL A 95 -9.04 -4.32 4.99
CA VAL A 95 -7.64 -3.97 5.22
C VAL A 95 -7.50 -2.47 5.06
N THR A 96 -7.01 -1.81 6.10
CA THR A 96 -6.81 -0.36 6.12
C THR A 96 -5.31 -0.06 6.19
N PHE A 97 -4.84 0.72 5.23
CA PHE A 97 -3.47 1.21 5.15
C PHE A 97 -3.41 2.64 5.69
N TYR A 98 -2.35 2.97 6.40
CA TYR A 98 -2.09 4.28 6.98
C TYR A 98 -0.69 4.75 6.61
N ILE A 99 -0.56 6.00 6.21
CA ILE A 99 0.72 6.69 6.09
C ILE A 99 0.78 7.74 7.20
N ALA A 100 1.80 7.66 8.04
CA ALA A 100 1.90 8.48 9.24
C ALA A 100 3.32 8.98 9.50
N ASP A 101 3.38 10.07 10.28
CA ASP A 101 4.60 10.63 10.86
C ASP A 101 4.63 10.31 12.36
N TYR A 102 5.63 9.54 12.77
CA TYR A 102 5.81 9.14 14.16
C TYR A 102 6.09 10.32 15.08
N TYR A 103 6.95 11.25 14.65
CA TYR A 103 7.37 12.37 15.49
C TYR A 103 6.27 13.40 15.69
N ARG A 104 5.43 13.62 14.67
CA ARG A 104 4.29 14.53 14.73
C ARG A 104 3.01 13.85 15.19
N GLN A 105 3.01 12.52 15.31
CA GLN A 105 1.83 11.71 15.62
C GLN A 105 0.63 12.04 14.73
N THR A 106 0.91 12.23 13.44
CA THR A 106 -0.09 12.63 12.43
C THR A 106 -0.23 11.56 11.37
N VAL A 107 -1.48 11.18 11.08
CA VAL A 107 -1.83 10.34 9.93
C VAL A 107 -2.08 11.25 8.74
N PHE A 108 -1.32 11.07 7.66
CA PHE A 108 -1.44 11.85 6.43
C PHE A 108 -2.47 11.30 5.47
N ALA A 109 -2.56 9.98 5.39
CA ALA A 109 -3.45 9.30 4.47
C ALA A 109 -3.93 7.98 5.04
N THR A 110 -5.15 7.63 4.70
CA THR A 110 -5.78 6.35 5.05
C THR A 110 -6.47 5.81 3.81
N TYR A 111 -6.27 4.52 3.54
CA TYR A 111 -6.92 3.83 2.45
C TYR A 111 -7.43 2.48 2.93
N SER A 112 -8.73 2.20 2.73
CA SER A 112 -9.35 0.94 3.09
C SER A 112 -9.78 0.16 1.86
N VAL A 113 -9.59 -1.15 1.89
CA VAL A 113 -10.01 -2.05 0.83
C VAL A 113 -10.59 -3.33 1.43
N THR A 114 -11.67 -3.81 0.84
CA THR A 114 -12.27 -5.08 1.20
C THR A 114 -11.77 -6.19 0.30
N ALA A 115 -11.39 -7.31 0.87
CA ALA A 115 -10.93 -8.49 0.15
C ALA A 115 -11.61 -9.74 0.67
N LYS A 116 -11.97 -10.64 -0.25
CA LYS A 116 -12.62 -11.92 0.07
C LYS A 116 -11.70 -13.08 -0.28
N GLY A 117 -11.50 -13.97 0.67
CA GLY A 117 -10.76 -15.21 0.50
C GLY A 117 -11.60 -16.44 0.81
N VAL A 118 -11.32 -17.53 0.12
CA VAL A 118 -11.97 -18.83 0.34
C VAL A 118 -10.90 -19.88 0.54
N GLY A 119 -11.07 -20.78 1.48
CA GLY A 119 -10.15 -21.85 1.78
C GLY A 119 -10.81 -22.98 2.57
N GLU A 120 -10.19 -24.15 2.57
CA GLU A 120 -10.65 -25.32 3.34
C GLU A 120 -10.51 -25.16 4.86
N THR A 121 -9.68 -24.21 5.26
CA THR A 121 -9.49 -23.84 6.68
C THR A 121 -9.60 -22.33 6.82
N GLU A 122 -9.90 -21.88 8.03
CA GLU A 122 -9.98 -20.46 8.37
C GLU A 122 -8.65 -19.74 8.03
N ALA A 123 -7.50 -20.32 8.40
CA ALA A 123 -6.20 -19.76 8.10
C ALA A 123 -5.96 -19.61 6.58
N LYS A 124 -6.32 -20.65 5.78
CA LYS A 124 -6.20 -20.56 4.31
C LYS A 124 -7.12 -19.49 3.72
N SER A 125 -8.33 -19.33 4.24
CA SER A 125 -9.29 -18.32 3.77
C SER A 125 -8.76 -16.90 4.04
N TYR A 126 -8.18 -16.63 5.21
CA TYR A 126 -7.53 -15.36 5.53
C TYR A 126 -6.35 -15.07 4.60
N LEU A 127 -5.45 -16.03 4.41
CA LEU A 127 -4.29 -15.84 3.53
C LEU A 127 -4.70 -15.58 2.08
N ASN A 128 -5.74 -16.26 1.61
CA ASN A 128 -6.28 -16.05 0.28
C ASN A 128 -6.95 -14.66 0.15
N ALA A 129 -7.60 -14.17 1.20
CA ALA A 129 -8.13 -12.81 1.23
C ALA A 129 -6.99 -11.78 1.12
N PHE A 130 -5.92 -11.89 1.90
CA PHE A 130 -4.77 -10.99 1.82
C PHE A 130 -4.12 -10.99 0.42
N LYS A 131 -4.00 -12.14 -0.23
CA LYS A 131 -3.48 -12.22 -1.60
C LYS A 131 -4.33 -11.44 -2.61
N ARG A 132 -5.63 -11.36 -2.37
CA ARG A 132 -6.60 -10.66 -3.24
C ARG A 132 -6.77 -9.18 -2.92
N VAL A 133 -6.11 -8.65 -1.92
CA VAL A 133 -6.10 -7.20 -1.65
C VAL A 133 -5.65 -6.48 -2.92
N ASN A 134 -6.53 -5.66 -3.48
CA ASN A 134 -6.25 -4.92 -4.70
C ASN A 134 -5.53 -3.62 -4.38
N ILE A 135 -4.26 -3.55 -4.74
CA ILE A 135 -3.39 -2.38 -4.56
C ILE A 135 -3.34 -1.47 -5.80
N SER A 136 -3.98 -1.87 -6.89
CA SER A 136 -3.95 -1.15 -8.18
C SER A 136 -5.12 -0.17 -8.34
N ASN A 137 -5.96 0.00 -7.33
CA ASN A 137 -7.05 0.96 -7.38
C ASN A 137 -6.49 2.39 -7.48
N PRO A 138 -7.04 3.25 -8.37
CA PRO A 138 -6.62 4.66 -8.52
C PRO A 138 -6.66 5.45 -7.21
N GLU A 139 -7.54 5.11 -6.27
CA GLU A 139 -7.62 5.75 -4.95
C GLU A 139 -6.45 5.41 -4.02
N ALA A 140 -5.82 4.24 -4.22
CA ALA A 140 -4.60 3.86 -3.49
C ALA A 140 -3.35 4.62 -3.99
N LYS A 141 -3.45 5.35 -5.09
CA LYS A 141 -2.35 6.12 -5.70
C LYS A 141 -2.35 7.60 -5.31
N LYS A 142 -3.35 8.05 -4.59
CA LYS A 142 -3.42 9.41 -4.06
C LYS A 142 -2.79 9.49 -2.67
#